data_0f19f9e994c300f22f02c48434945d1e
#
_entry.id   0f19f9e994c300f22f02c48434945d1e
#
_cell.length_a   1.000
_cell.length_b   1.000
_cell.length_c   1.000
_cell.angle_alpha   90.00
_cell.angle_beta   90.00
_cell.angle_gamma   90.00
#
_symmetry.space_group_name_H-M   'P 1'
#
loop_
_entity.id
_entity.type
_entity.pdbx_description
1 polymer ?
#
loop_
_entity_poly.entity_id
_entity_poly.type
_entity_poly.pdbx_seq_one_letter_code
_entity_poly.pdbx_strand_id
1 'polypeptide(L)'
;MMCMNILSEMQLEMRTVLEDNILSFWEDKMTDSVHGGFYGRITGTGKLEPQAVKGAVLNARILWTFSSAYRLLGKAEYLEAATRAKRVIIDQFYDKEQGGIYWSLDYAGRPADTKKQIYALGFAIYGLSEYHRATGDEEALTYAIRLFKSIEQYSFDSVKNGYCEALTRDWNDISDMRLSDKDENERKTMNTHLHILEPYTNLYRVWKDAVLEKQLRNLIELFTDKILNQQTGHLELFFDDDWVSNCLLYTSPSPR
;
A
#
# COMPACT_ATOMS: atom_id res chain seq x y z
N MET A 1 22.93 7.44 33.02
CA MET A 1 23.85 6.52 32.36
C MET A 1 23.20 5.19 31.96
N MET A 2 22.44 4.50 32.85
CA MET A 2 21.81 3.21 32.55
C MET A 2 20.74 3.25 31.43
N CYS A 3 19.87 4.26 31.38
CA CYS A 3 18.86 4.39 30.28
C CYS A 3 19.46 4.66 28.90
N MET A 4 20.57 5.40 28.82
CA MET A 4 21.23 5.65 27.52
C MET A 4 21.86 4.37 26.94
N ASN A 5 22.30 3.45 27.80
CA ASN A 5 22.90 2.18 27.39
C ASN A 5 21.83 1.25 26.76
N ILE A 6 20.66 1.14 27.42
CA ILE A 6 19.54 0.31 26.94
C ILE A 6 19.04 0.79 25.54
N LEU A 7 18.86 2.09 25.35
CA LEU A 7 18.41 2.64 24.05
C LEU A 7 19.44 2.37 22.94
N SER A 8 20.74 2.47 23.25
CA SER A 8 21.80 2.19 22.27
C SER A 8 21.88 0.71 21.92
N GLU A 9 21.68 -0.19 22.89
CA GLU A 9 21.61 -1.63 22.68
C GLU A 9 20.40 -2.00 21.83
N MET A 10 19.20 -1.49 22.15
CA MET A 10 18.00 -1.70 21.36
C MET A 10 18.15 -1.17 19.93
N GLN A 11 18.76 -0.01 19.74
CA GLN A 11 19.00 0.56 18.41
C GLN A 11 19.92 -0.36 17.58
N LEU A 12 20.96 -0.91 18.19
CA LEU A 12 21.89 -1.84 17.52
C LEU A 12 21.17 -3.13 17.13
N GLU A 13 20.40 -3.73 18.05
CA GLU A 13 19.62 -4.95 17.75
C GLU A 13 18.61 -4.73 16.64
N MET A 14 17.82 -3.65 16.70
CA MET A 14 16.85 -3.32 15.64
C MET A 14 17.53 -3.11 14.28
N ARG A 15 18.69 -2.45 14.28
CA ARG A 15 19.46 -2.22 13.06
C ARG A 15 19.99 -3.55 12.49
N THR A 16 20.54 -4.42 13.31
CA THR A 16 21.01 -5.75 12.92
C THR A 16 19.86 -6.57 12.32
N VAL A 17 18.70 -6.63 12.98
CA VAL A 17 17.54 -7.36 12.44
C VAL A 17 17.07 -6.75 11.11
N LEU A 18 17.05 -5.44 10.99
CA LEU A 18 16.66 -4.78 9.75
C LEU A 18 17.62 -5.08 8.61
N GLU A 19 18.92 -4.88 8.80
CA GLU A 19 19.93 -4.95 7.73
C GLU A 19 20.30 -6.40 7.41
N ASP A 20 20.59 -7.23 8.42
CA ASP A 20 21.16 -8.58 8.23
C ASP A 20 20.09 -9.66 8.03
N ASN A 21 18.82 -9.36 8.32
CA ASN A 21 17.74 -10.33 8.17
C ASN A 21 16.66 -9.82 7.19
N ILE A 22 15.99 -8.69 7.48
CA ILE A 22 14.83 -8.26 6.69
C ILE A 22 15.25 -7.79 5.31
N LEU A 23 16.13 -6.79 5.20
CA LEU A 23 16.51 -6.21 3.92
C LEU A 23 17.30 -7.22 3.06
N SER A 24 18.29 -7.89 3.64
CA SER A 24 19.10 -8.91 2.94
C SER A 24 18.24 -10.05 2.41
N PHE A 25 17.21 -10.51 3.16
CA PHE A 25 16.29 -11.53 2.67
C PHE A 25 15.61 -11.13 1.36
N TRP A 26 15.10 -9.89 1.28
CA TRP A 26 14.42 -9.42 0.08
C TRP A 26 15.37 -9.22 -1.10
N GLU A 27 16.59 -8.74 -0.86
CA GLU A 27 17.62 -8.57 -1.90
C GLU A 27 18.12 -9.91 -2.43
N ASP A 28 18.48 -10.82 -1.53
CA ASP A 28 19.16 -12.08 -1.88
C ASP A 28 18.19 -13.16 -2.36
N LYS A 29 17.01 -13.25 -1.77
CA LYS A 29 16.07 -14.36 -1.97
C LYS A 29 14.91 -14.03 -2.87
N MET A 30 14.47 -12.78 -2.87
CA MET A 30 13.22 -12.41 -3.53
C MET A 30 13.41 -11.59 -4.81
N THR A 31 14.63 -11.19 -5.16
CA THR A 31 14.90 -10.48 -6.42
C THR A 31 14.73 -11.41 -7.62
N ASP A 32 13.81 -11.05 -8.55
CA ASP A 32 13.61 -11.75 -9.81
C ASP A 32 14.48 -11.13 -10.90
N SER A 33 15.64 -11.74 -11.16
CA SER A 33 16.60 -11.28 -12.18
C SER A 33 16.19 -11.65 -13.61
N VAL A 34 15.20 -12.54 -13.78
CA VAL A 34 14.74 -13.02 -15.10
C VAL A 34 13.61 -12.15 -15.65
N HIS A 35 12.57 -11.90 -14.82
CA HIS A 35 11.36 -11.17 -15.27
C HIS A 35 11.25 -9.78 -14.66
N GLY A 36 12.23 -9.37 -13.86
CA GLY A 36 12.24 -8.07 -13.18
C GLY A 36 11.39 -8.05 -11.90
N GLY A 37 11.66 -7.05 -11.07
CA GLY A 37 11.00 -6.91 -9.78
C GLY A 37 11.38 -7.98 -8.78
N PHE A 38 10.37 -8.51 -8.10
CA PHE A 38 10.53 -9.48 -7.02
C PHE A 38 9.62 -10.67 -7.24
N TYR A 39 10.04 -11.85 -6.77
CA TYR A 39 9.21 -13.04 -6.79
C TYR A 39 7.96 -12.87 -5.91
N GLY A 40 6.84 -13.46 -6.33
CA GLY A 40 5.57 -13.30 -5.64
C GLY A 40 5.44 -14.15 -4.38
N ARG A 41 6.20 -15.24 -4.26
CA ARG A 41 6.00 -16.18 -3.16
C ARG A 41 7.24 -17.02 -2.82
N ILE A 42 7.42 -17.21 -1.52
CA ILE A 42 8.28 -18.23 -0.93
C ILE A 42 7.44 -19.03 0.09
N THR A 43 7.61 -20.33 0.16
CA THR A 43 6.87 -21.17 1.11
C THR A 43 7.38 -20.99 2.54
N GLY A 44 6.61 -21.41 3.55
CA GLY A 44 7.04 -21.39 4.95
C GLY A 44 8.27 -22.29 5.23
N THR A 45 8.63 -23.18 4.31
CA THR A 45 9.85 -24.00 4.37
C THR A 45 11.04 -23.37 3.62
N GLY A 46 10.90 -22.12 3.13
CA GLY A 46 11.94 -21.39 2.42
C GLY A 46 12.13 -21.79 0.94
N LYS A 47 11.19 -22.56 0.36
CA LYS A 47 11.25 -22.92 -1.07
C LYS A 47 10.65 -21.80 -1.89
N LEU A 48 11.44 -21.23 -2.82
CA LEU A 48 10.99 -20.23 -3.79
C LEU A 48 10.01 -20.86 -4.78
N GLU A 49 8.92 -20.14 -5.09
CA GLU A 49 7.96 -20.46 -6.15
C GLU A 49 8.09 -19.44 -7.29
N PRO A 50 8.99 -19.66 -8.27
CA PRO A 50 9.32 -18.63 -9.28
C PRO A 50 8.16 -18.26 -10.21
N GLN A 51 7.15 -19.12 -10.33
CA GLN A 51 5.98 -18.90 -11.18
C GLN A 51 4.76 -18.39 -10.39
N ALA A 52 4.94 -17.99 -9.14
CA ALA A 52 3.87 -17.41 -8.35
C ALA A 52 3.48 -16.02 -8.88
N VAL A 53 2.22 -15.70 -8.72
CA VAL A 53 1.63 -14.40 -9.06
C VAL A 53 2.33 -13.29 -8.26
N LYS A 54 2.60 -12.17 -8.91
CA LYS A 54 3.17 -10.95 -8.29
C LYS A 54 2.05 -10.01 -7.88
N GLY A 55 1.96 -9.69 -6.60
CA GLY A 55 0.95 -8.77 -6.06
C GLY A 55 1.41 -7.31 -6.11
N ALA A 56 0.48 -6.38 -6.44
CA ALA A 56 0.76 -4.95 -6.46
C ALA A 56 1.17 -4.43 -5.08
N VAL A 57 0.45 -4.83 -4.04
CA VAL A 57 0.70 -4.40 -2.65
C VAL A 57 2.10 -4.82 -2.17
N LEU A 58 2.53 -6.05 -2.50
CA LEU A 58 3.87 -6.53 -2.16
C LEU A 58 4.94 -5.63 -2.78
N ASN A 59 4.85 -5.37 -4.09
CA ASN A 59 5.85 -4.55 -4.79
C ASN A 59 5.84 -3.08 -4.31
N ALA A 60 4.67 -2.53 -3.99
CA ALA A 60 4.55 -1.20 -3.43
C ALA A 60 5.16 -1.09 -2.01
N ARG A 61 4.97 -2.09 -1.16
CA ARG A 61 5.59 -2.16 0.17
C ARG A 61 7.11 -2.31 0.07
N ILE A 62 7.61 -3.12 -0.86
CA ILE A 62 9.05 -3.22 -1.14
C ILE A 62 9.60 -1.85 -1.55
N LEU A 63 8.92 -1.16 -2.48
CA LEU A 63 9.29 0.19 -2.90
C LEU A 63 9.41 1.15 -1.70
N TRP A 64 8.39 1.18 -0.85
CA TRP A 64 8.39 2.03 0.35
C TRP A 64 9.53 1.66 1.30
N THR A 65 9.70 0.37 1.59
CA THR A 65 10.70 -0.13 2.54
C THR A 65 12.12 0.22 2.13
N PHE A 66 12.49 -0.08 0.88
CA PHE A 66 13.83 0.20 0.39
C PHE A 66 14.09 1.69 0.16
N SER A 67 13.07 2.46 -0.23
CA SER A 67 13.18 3.93 -0.29
C SER A 67 13.44 4.54 1.08
N SER A 68 12.72 4.07 2.10
CA SER A 68 12.93 4.50 3.49
C SER A 68 14.30 4.05 4.03
N ALA A 69 14.72 2.82 3.72
CA ALA A 69 16.03 2.30 4.10
C ALA A 69 17.16 3.12 3.47
N TYR A 70 17.07 3.41 2.18
CA TYR A 70 18.04 4.29 1.50
C TYR A 70 18.11 5.67 2.12
N ARG A 71 16.95 6.30 2.37
CA ARG A 71 16.90 7.64 2.99
C ARG A 71 17.52 7.68 4.40
N LEU A 72 17.40 6.58 5.16
CA LEU A 72 17.89 6.51 6.54
C LEU A 72 19.34 6.03 6.66
N LEU A 73 19.74 5.08 5.81
CA LEU A 73 21.01 4.36 5.93
C LEU A 73 22.03 4.74 4.83
N GLY A 74 21.55 5.32 3.71
CA GLY A 74 22.42 5.85 2.64
C GLY A 74 23.12 4.79 1.78
N LYS A 75 22.74 3.50 1.87
CA LYS A 75 23.41 2.43 1.13
C LYS A 75 22.87 2.32 -0.29
N ALA A 76 23.77 2.22 -1.28
CA ALA A 76 23.43 2.21 -2.70
C ALA A 76 22.57 1.00 -3.10
N GLU A 77 22.81 -0.17 -2.50
CA GLU A 77 22.03 -1.38 -2.73
C GLU A 77 20.54 -1.18 -2.44
N TYR A 78 20.18 -0.42 -1.41
CA TYR A 78 18.78 -0.13 -1.11
C TYR A 78 18.13 0.78 -2.15
N LEU A 79 18.90 1.71 -2.74
CA LEU A 79 18.41 2.50 -3.86
C LEU A 79 18.18 1.64 -5.11
N GLU A 80 19.05 0.68 -5.38
CA GLU A 80 18.90 -0.24 -6.51
C GLU A 80 17.65 -1.10 -6.36
N ALA A 81 17.40 -1.66 -5.17
CA ALA A 81 16.20 -2.42 -4.86
C ALA A 81 14.91 -1.56 -4.96
N ALA A 82 14.93 -0.34 -4.42
CA ALA A 82 13.84 0.62 -4.55
C ALA A 82 13.57 0.98 -6.02
N THR A 83 14.62 1.27 -6.81
CA THR A 83 14.49 1.59 -8.23
C THR A 83 13.91 0.44 -9.03
N ARG A 84 14.30 -0.80 -8.71
CA ARG A 84 13.72 -2.01 -9.28
C ARG A 84 12.24 -2.10 -9.01
N ALA A 85 11.80 -1.89 -7.78
CA ALA A 85 10.40 -1.90 -7.39
C ALA A 85 9.61 -0.77 -8.08
N LYS A 86 10.16 0.46 -8.13
CA LYS A 86 9.54 1.60 -8.85
C LYS A 86 9.26 1.25 -10.31
N ARG A 87 10.27 0.68 -11.00
CA ARG A 87 10.10 0.30 -12.43
C ARG A 87 8.98 -0.71 -12.61
N VAL A 88 8.88 -1.72 -11.76
CA VAL A 88 7.80 -2.71 -11.86
C VAL A 88 6.43 -2.06 -11.63
N ILE A 89 6.30 -1.15 -10.66
CA ILE A 89 5.05 -0.43 -10.45
C ILE A 89 4.67 0.39 -11.69
N ILE A 90 5.59 1.15 -12.27
CA ILE A 90 5.31 2.07 -13.38
C ILE A 90 5.19 1.34 -14.71
N ASP A 91 6.06 0.36 -14.97
CA ASP A 91 6.17 -0.26 -16.30
C ASP A 91 5.22 -1.44 -16.48
N GLN A 92 4.90 -2.17 -15.40
CA GLN A 92 4.15 -3.42 -15.46
C GLN A 92 2.79 -3.35 -14.75
N PHE A 93 2.72 -2.80 -13.52
CA PHE A 93 1.46 -2.70 -12.79
C PHE A 93 0.57 -1.54 -13.24
N TYR A 94 1.15 -0.42 -13.65
CA TYR A 94 0.36 0.73 -14.08
C TYR A 94 -0.36 0.44 -15.39
N ASP A 95 -1.69 0.55 -15.38
CA ASP A 95 -2.54 0.40 -16.58
C ASP A 95 -2.42 1.65 -17.46
N LYS A 96 -1.67 1.54 -18.54
CA LYS A 96 -1.38 2.68 -19.44
C LYS A 96 -2.61 3.12 -20.27
N GLU A 97 -3.64 2.26 -20.36
CA GLU A 97 -4.86 2.55 -21.11
C GLU A 97 -5.94 3.17 -20.23
N GLN A 98 -6.20 2.57 -19.06
CA GLN A 98 -7.28 2.98 -18.16
C GLN A 98 -6.81 3.79 -16.94
N GLY A 99 -5.51 3.85 -16.71
CA GLY A 99 -4.98 4.40 -15.46
C GLY A 99 -5.16 3.44 -14.27
N GLY A 100 -4.69 3.87 -13.08
CA GLY A 100 -4.65 2.99 -11.92
C GLY A 100 -3.62 1.88 -12.05
N ILE A 101 -3.67 0.88 -11.17
CA ILE A 101 -2.80 -0.29 -11.23
C ILE A 101 -3.60 -1.58 -11.25
N TYR A 102 -3.05 -2.63 -11.85
CA TYR A 102 -3.58 -3.99 -11.79
C TYR A 102 -3.40 -4.56 -10.37
N TRP A 103 -4.35 -5.39 -9.92
CA TRP A 103 -4.24 -6.07 -8.64
C TRP A 103 -3.06 -7.05 -8.59
N SER A 104 -2.87 -7.80 -9.67
CA SER A 104 -1.76 -8.74 -9.78
C SER A 104 -1.26 -8.92 -11.21
N LEU A 105 0.00 -9.37 -11.31
CA LEU A 105 0.64 -9.81 -12.55
C LEU A 105 0.96 -11.31 -12.46
N ASP A 106 1.07 -11.99 -13.59
CA ASP A 106 1.70 -13.30 -13.62
C ASP A 106 3.21 -13.20 -13.33
N TYR A 107 3.86 -14.31 -13.20
CA TYR A 107 5.30 -14.37 -12.90
C TYR A 107 6.17 -13.65 -13.95
N ALA A 108 5.71 -13.57 -15.20
CA ALA A 108 6.42 -12.94 -16.30
C ALA A 108 6.12 -11.43 -16.45
N GLY A 109 5.31 -10.85 -15.53
CA GLY A 109 5.00 -9.43 -15.50
C GLY A 109 3.80 -9.02 -16.38
N ARG A 110 2.98 -9.97 -16.86
CA ARG A 110 1.76 -9.67 -17.62
C ARG A 110 0.57 -9.54 -16.67
N PRO A 111 -0.41 -8.64 -16.96
CA PRO A 111 -1.61 -8.50 -16.15
C PRO A 111 -2.33 -9.85 -15.95
N ALA A 112 -2.61 -10.22 -14.70
CA ALA A 112 -3.33 -11.43 -14.32
C ALA A 112 -4.72 -11.10 -13.76
N ASP A 113 -4.79 -10.35 -12.66
CA ASP A 113 -6.04 -9.76 -12.16
C ASP A 113 -5.99 -8.26 -12.37
N THR A 114 -6.90 -7.74 -13.18
CA THR A 114 -6.89 -6.35 -13.64
C THR A 114 -7.82 -5.43 -12.87
N LYS A 115 -8.56 -5.93 -11.86
CA LYS A 115 -9.43 -5.11 -11.02
C LYS A 115 -8.65 -3.96 -10.38
N LYS A 116 -9.34 -2.85 -10.16
CA LYS A 116 -8.81 -1.67 -9.49
C LYS A 116 -9.15 -1.75 -8.00
N GLN A 117 -8.28 -2.39 -7.25
CA GLN A 117 -8.40 -2.44 -5.80
C GLN A 117 -7.81 -1.14 -5.22
N ILE A 118 -8.64 -0.31 -4.60
CA ILE A 118 -8.25 1.02 -4.12
C ILE A 118 -7.14 0.94 -3.06
N TYR A 119 -7.20 -0.07 -2.22
CA TYR A 119 -6.14 -0.47 -1.30
C TYR A 119 -4.76 -0.55 -1.98
N ALA A 120 -4.68 -1.18 -3.15
CA ALA A 120 -3.43 -1.33 -3.88
C ALA A 120 -2.96 -0.01 -4.52
N LEU A 121 -3.88 0.82 -5.02
CA LEU A 121 -3.56 2.16 -5.50
C LEU A 121 -2.97 3.01 -4.37
N GLY A 122 -3.56 2.93 -3.18
CA GLY A 122 -3.05 3.59 -1.98
C GLY A 122 -1.59 3.19 -1.69
N PHE A 123 -1.30 1.90 -1.63
CA PHE A 123 0.07 1.43 -1.42
C PHE A 123 1.05 1.87 -2.51
N ALA A 124 0.62 1.93 -3.77
CA ALA A 124 1.47 2.44 -4.84
C ALA A 124 1.78 3.93 -4.66
N ILE A 125 0.80 4.75 -4.27
CA ILE A 125 1.03 6.16 -3.89
C ILE A 125 2.05 6.24 -2.75
N TYR A 126 1.91 5.38 -1.73
CA TYR A 126 2.78 5.36 -0.55
C TYR A 126 4.23 5.09 -0.93
N GLY A 127 4.48 4.04 -1.74
CA GLY A 127 5.81 3.69 -2.21
C GLY A 127 6.41 4.75 -3.13
N LEU A 128 5.65 5.24 -4.11
CA LEU A 128 6.12 6.23 -5.08
C LEU A 128 6.44 7.59 -4.43
N SER A 129 5.60 8.05 -3.49
CA SER A 129 5.86 9.29 -2.76
C SER A 129 7.07 9.17 -1.83
N GLU A 130 7.32 8.01 -1.22
CA GLU A 130 8.53 7.79 -0.42
C GLU A 130 9.79 7.69 -1.30
N TYR A 131 9.68 7.08 -2.49
CA TYR A 131 10.80 7.06 -3.44
C TYR A 131 11.16 8.48 -3.92
N HIS A 132 10.17 9.30 -4.29
CA HIS A 132 10.42 10.71 -4.60
C HIS A 132 11.06 11.43 -3.40
N ARG A 133 10.58 11.20 -2.20
CA ARG A 133 11.12 11.79 -0.98
C ARG A 133 12.59 11.42 -0.72
N ALA A 134 12.97 10.20 -1.09
CA ALA A 134 14.33 9.69 -0.94
C ALA A 134 15.30 10.15 -2.03
N THR A 135 14.80 10.42 -3.25
CA THR A 135 15.63 10.60 -4.45
C THR A 135 15.42 11.91 -5.20
N GLY A 136 14.28 12.58 -5.01
CA GLY A 136 13.85 13.71 -5.85
C GLY A 136 13.30 13.31 -7.22
N ASP A 137 12.98 12.03 -7.46
CA ASP A 137 12.53 11.53 -8.76
C ASP A 137 11.11 12.05 -9.10
N GLU A 138 11.02 12.97 -10.06
CA GLU A 138 9.77 13.61 -10.48
C GLU A 138 8.83 12.66 -11.23
N GLU A 139 9.33 11.60 -11.84
CA GLU A 139 8.48 10.59 -12.48
C GLU A 139 7.66 9.85 -11.42
N ALA A 140 8.29 9.43 -10.32
CA ALA A 140 7.58 8.77 -9.22
C ALA A 140 6.49 9.68 -8.63
N LEU A 141 6.78 10.96 -8.40
CA LEU A 141 5.79 11.92 -7.93
C LEU A 141 4.62 12.08 -8.92
N THR A 142 4.93 12.17 -10.21
CA THR A 142 3.91 12.28 -11.27
C THR A 142 2.95 11.09 -11.24
N TYR A 143 3.44 9.85 -11.10
CA TYR A 143 2.60 8.67 -11.01
C TYR A 143 1.82 8.60 -9.69
N ALA A 144 2.40 9.00 -8.57
CA ALA A 144 1.68 9.10 -7.30
C ALA A 144 0.49 10.07 -7.40
N ILE A 145 0.68 11.24 -8.01
CA ILE A 145 -0.39 12.23 -8.23
C ILE A 145 -1.45 11.69 -9.20
N ARG A 146 -1.07 10.96 -10.25
CA ARG A 146 -2.05 10.34 -11.17
C ARG A 146 -2.92 9.33 -10.44
N LEU A 147 -2.33 8.49 -9.59
CA LEU A 147 -3.07 7.50 -8.80
C LEU A 147 -4.00 8.16 -7.77
N PHE A 148 -3.54 9.22 -7.10
CA PHE A 148 -4.39 10.07 -6.25
C PHE A 148 -5.62 10.56 -7.02
N LYS A 149 -5.41 11.18 -8.19
CA LYS A 149 -6.51 11.68 -9.01
C LYS A 149 -7.47 10.58 -9.45
N SER A 150 -6.97 9.37 -9.73
CA SER A 150 -7.83 8.23 -10.07
C SER A 150 -8.69 7.80 -8.87
N ILE A 151 -8.13 7.75 -7.66
CA ILE A 151 -8.91 7.43 -6.45
C ILE A 151 -10.00 8.47 -6.23
N GLU A 152 -9.67 9.75 -6.30
CA GLU A 152 -10.64 10.84 -6.11
C GLU A 152 -11.74 10.85 -7.17
N GLN A 153 -11.41 10.51 -8.40
CA GLN A 153 -12.35 10.52 -9.51
C GLN A 153 -13.31 9.34 -9.51
N TYR A 154 -12.82 8.14 -9.15
CA TYR A 154 -13.58 6.90 -9.37
C TYR A 154 -14.05 6.22 -8.10
N SER A 155 -13.34 6.39 -6.99
CA SER A 155 -13.67 5.71 -5.74
C SER A 155 -14.35 6.61 -4.72
N PHE A 156 -14.08 7.92 -4.74
CA PHE A 156 -14.65 8.84 -3.76
C PHE A 156 -16.15 9.04 -3.99
N ASP A 157 -16.95 8.70 -2.98
CA ASP A 157 -18.39 8.92 -2.95
C ASP A 157 -18.67 10.33 -2.42
N SER A 158 -18.99 11.27 -3.31
CA SER A 158 -19.27 12.67 -2.94
C SER A 158 -20.64 12.88 -2.29
N VAL A 159 -21.55 11.88 -2.33
CA VAL A 159 -22.91 11.97 -1.77
C VAL A 159 -22.95 11.42 -0.36
N LYS A 160 -22.43 10.20 -0.17
CA LYS A 160 -22.47 9.48 1.12
C LYS A 160 -21.14 9.57 1.87
N ASN A 161 -20.13 10.19 1.27
CA ASN A 161 -18.75 10.29 1.75
C ASN A 161 -18.02 8.93 1.83
N GLY A 162 -16.69 8.97 1.80
CA GLY A 162 -15.84 7.79 1.85
C GLY A 162 -15.48 7.23 0.47
N TYR A 163 -14.87 6.07 0.46
CA TYR A 163 -14.27 5.45 -0.72
C TYR A 163 -14.78 4.02 -0.91
N CYS A 164 -15.10 3.63 -2.15
CA CYS A 164 -15.42 2.24 -2.45
C CYS A 164 -14.14 1.38 -2.49
N GLU A 165 -14.29 0.08 -2.20
CA GLU A 165 -13.20 -0.90 -2.09
C GLU A 165 -12.52 -1.18 -3.42
N ALA A 166 -13.31 -1.48 -4.45
CA ALA A 166 -12.80 -1.96 -5.73
C ALA A 166 -13.73 -1.64 -6.89
N LEU A 167 -13.16 -1.61 -8.07
CA LEU A 167 -13.84 -1.39 -9.34
C LEU A 167 -13.28 -2.37 -10.41
N THR A 168 -13.99 -2.54 -11.52
CA THR A 168 -13.46 -3.25 -12.69
C THR A 168 -12.26 -2.50 -13.29
N ARG A 169 -11.56 -3.12 -14.26
CA ARG A 169 -10.44 -2.48 -14.95
C ARG A 169 -10.81 -1.12 -15.56
N ASP A 170 -12.01 -1.01 -16.08
CA ASP A 170 -12.57 0.18 -16.74
C ASP A 170 -13.40 1.06 -15.82
N TRP A 171 -13.19 0.93 -14.49
CA TRP A 171 -13.76 1.76 -13.44
C TRP A 171 -15.28 1.66 -13.25
N ASN A 172 -15.89 0.54 -13.65
CA ASN A 172 -17.28 0.24 -13.35
C ASN A 172 -17.41 -0.53 -12.02
N ASP A 173 -18.64 -0.62 -11.50
CA ASP A 173 -18.93 -1.42 -10.31
C ASP A 173 -18.55 -2.89 -10.52
N ILE A 174 -18.04 -3.53 -9.48
CA ILE A 174 -17.66 -4.92 -9.44
C ILE A 174 -18.44 -5.66 -8.34
N SER A 175 -18.85 -6.90 -8.62
CA SER A 175 -19.66 -7.67 -7.68
C SER A 175 -18.90 -8.20 -6.47
N ASP A 176 -17.62 -8.51 -6.63
CA ASP A 176 -16.73 -8.96 -5.54
C ASP A 176 -15.62 -7.93 -5.32
N MET A 177 -15.78 -7.13 -4.27
CA MET A 177 -14.85 -6.06 -3.89
C MET A 177 -13.80 -6.52 -2.87
N ARG A 178 -13.91 -7.74 -2.33
CA ARG A 178 -13.05 -8.22 -1.24
C ARG A 178 -11.58 -8.22 -1.58
N LEU A 179 -10.76 -7.94 -0.60
CA LEU A 179 -9.30 -8.12 -0.65
C LEU A 179 -8.92 -9.60 -0.56
N SER A 180 -9.69 -10.38 0.21
CA SER A 180 -9.50 -11.82 0.41
C SER A 180 -10.83 -12.53 0.64
N ASP A 181 -10.85 -13.87 0.50
CA ASP A 181 -12.02 -14.71 0.78
C ASP A 181 -12.48 -14.67 2.25
N LYS A 182 -11.70 -14.08 3.14
CA LYS A 182 -12.01 -13.94 4.56
C LYS A 182 -12.72 -12.64 4.91
N ASP A 183 -12.76 -11.69 3.97
CA ASP A 183 -13.38 -10.39 4.18
C ASP A 183 -14.85 -10.44 3.81
N GLU A 184 -15.66 -9.61 4.47
CA GLU A 184 -17.02 -9.35 4.04
C GLU A 184 -17.00 -8.51 2.75
N ASN A 185 -17.99 -8.77 1.88
CA ASN A 185 -18.09 -8.07 0.60
C ASN A 185 -18.87 -6.77 0.77
N GLU A 186 -18.27 -5.83 1.47
CA GLU A 186 -18.86 -4.52 1.74
C GLU A 186 -18.21 -3.42 0.90
N ARG A 187 -18.97 -2.37 0.64
CA ARG A 187 -18.53 -1.28 -0.23
C ARG A 187 -17.50 -0.37 0.44
N LYS A 188 -17.58 -0.20 1.75
CA LYS A 188 -16.68 0.66 2.55
C LYS A 188 -16.07 -0.15 3.69
N THR A 189 -14.76 -0.08 3.84
CA THR A 189 -14.05 -0.76 4.93
C THR A 189 -13.10 0.18 5.66
N MET A 190 -12.91 -0.06 6.94
CA MET A 190 -11.88 0.61 7.72
C MET A 190 -10.50 0.42 7.10
N ASN A 191 -10.22 -0.80 6.64
CA ASN A 191 -8.93 -1.19 6.10
C ASN A 191 -8.52 -0.36 4.88
N THR A 192 -9.41 -0.20 3.91
CA THR A 192 -9.13 0.63 2.72
C THR A 192 -9.03 2.12 3.08
N HIS A 193 -9.89 2.63 3.95
CA HIS A 193 -9.79 4.03 4.39
C HIS A 193 -8.48 4.32 5.13
N LEU A 194 -7.99 3.40 5.98
CA LEU A 194 -6.68 3.52 6.62
C LEU A 194 -5.56 3.57 5.57
N HIS A 195 -5.62 2.68 4.59
CA HIS A 195 -4.60 2.59 3.54
C HIS A 195 -4.81 3.57 2.37
N ILE A 196 -5.75 4.52 2.51
CA ILE A 196 -5.79 5.78 1.78
C ILE A 196 -5.21 6.92 2.64
N LEU A 197 -5.54 6.97 3.92
CA LEU A 197 -5.06 8.01 4.85
C LEU A 197 -3.53 8.02 4.96
N GLU A 198 -2.89 6.86 5.12
CA GLU A 198 -1.43 6.74 5.21
C GLU A 198 -0.70 7.26 3.95
N PRO A 199 -1.01 6.77 2.73
CA PRO A 199 -0.37 7.24 1.52
C PRO A 199 -0.66 8.72 1.21
N TYR A 200 -1.86 9.20 1.46
CA TYR A 200 -2.19 10.61 1.30
C TYR A 200 -1.36 11.49 2.25
N THR A 201 -1.16 11.03 3.47
CA THR A 201 -0.26 11.69 4.43
C THR A 201 1.18 11.76 3.90
N ASN A 202 1.69 10.65 3.32
CA ASN A 202 3.04 10.63 2.77
C ASN A 202 3.16 11.49 1.50
N LEU A 203 2.17 11.43 0.61
CA LEU A 203 2.12 12.26 -0.59
C LEU A 203 2.06 13.75 -0.22
N TYR A 204 1.28 14.12 0.81
CA TYR A 204 1.17 15.51 1.27
C TYR A 204 2.50 16.08 1.83
N ARG A 205 3.43 15.22 2.24
CA ARG A 205 4.78 15.67 2.65
C ARG A 205 5.57 16.28 1.49
N VAL A 206 5.36 15.77 0.29
CA VAL A 206 6.12 16.14 -0.91
C VAL A 206 5.32 16.96 -1.92
N TRP A 207 3.99 16.93 -1.84
CA TRP A 207 3.09 17.66 -2.74
C TRP A 207 1.96 18.31 -1.94
N LYS A 208 2.07 19.65 -1.75
CA LYS A 208 1.13 20.47 -0.96
C LYS A 208 -0.05 20.93 -1.83
N ASP A 209 -1.00 20.03 -2.06
CA ASP A 209 -2.21 20.28 -2.84
C ASP A 209 -3.42 20.51 -1.94
N ALA A 210 -4.28 21.47 -2.28
CA ALA A 210 -5.44 21.84 -1.47
C ALA A 210 -6.54 20.77 -1.47
N VAL A 211 -6.70 20.00 -2.57
CA VAL A 211 -7.67 18.92 -2.64
C VAL A 211 -7.19 17.74 -1.77
N LEU A 212 -5.90 17.41 -1.87
CA LEU A 212 -5.29 16.38 -1.03
C LEU A 212 -5.39 16.74 0.46
N GLU A 213 -5.14 17.99 0.85
CA GLU A 213 -5.32 18.46 2.23
C GLU A 213 -6.77 18.31 2.70
N LYS A 214 -7.73 18.72 1.87
CA LYS A 214 -9.16 18.59 2.18
C LYS A 214 -9.52 17.12 2.41
N GLN A 215 -9.07 16.21 1.55
CA GLN A 215 -9.38 14.79 1.68
C GLN A 215 -8.69 14.13 2.88
N LEU A 216 -7.49 14.56 3.25
CA LEU A 216 -6.86 14.12 4.48
C LEU A 216 -7.69 14.51 5.73
N ARG A 217 -8.18 15.75 5.78
CA ARG A 217 -9.06 16.17 6.88
C ARG A 217 -10.35 15.36 6.92
N ASN A 218 -10.97 15.17 5.75
CA ASN A 218 -12.16 14.35 5.62
C ASN A 218 -11.95 12.90 6.09
N LEU A 219 -10.83 12.28 5.73
CA LEU A 219 -10.50 10.92 6.21
C LEU A 219 -10.34 10.86 7.73
N ILE A 220 -9.68 11.86 8.34
CA ILE A 220 -9.56 11.92 9.80
C ILE A 220 -10.96 12.03 10.45
N GLU A 221 -11.83 12.89 9.90
CA GLU A 221 -13.21 13.02 10.37
C GLU A 221 -14.01 11.72 10.21
N LEU A 222 -13.85 11.00 9.08
CA LEU A 222 -14.47 9.68 8.90
C LEU A 222 -14.00 8.67 9.93
N PHE A 223 -12.71 8.66 10.26
CA PHE A 223 -12.20 7.77 11.30
C PHE A 223 -12.78 8.10 12.68
N THR A 224 -12.86 9.38 13.04
CA THR A 224 -13.39 9.79 14.34
C THR A 224 -14.91 9.63 14.47
N ASP A 225 -15.65 9.89 13.40
CA ASP A 225 -17.11 10.02 13.47
C ASP A 225 -17.87 8.76 13.02
N LYS A 226 -17.26 7.92 12.16
CA LYS A 226 -17.89 6.76 11.55
C LYS A 226 -17.21 5.44 11.91
N ILE A 227 -15.89 5.40 11.87
CA ILE A 227 -15.13 4.16 12.02
C ILE A 227 -14.84 3.85 13.48
N LEU A 228 -14.53 4.86 14.30
CA LEU A 228 -14.30 4.68 15.73
C LEU A 228 -15.64 4.58 16.47
N ASN A 229 -15.92 3.42 17.03
CA ASN A 229 -17.06 3.26 17.94
C ASN A 229 -16.79 4.00 19.26
N GLN A 230 -17.51 5.10 19.48
CA GLN A 230 -17.32 5.98 20.64
C GLN A 230 -17.64 5.32 21.99
N GLN A 231 -18.43 4.25 22.01
CA GLN A 231 -18.82 3.56 23.24
C GLN A 231 -17.77 2.52 23.66
N THR A 232 -17.20 1.81 22.68
CA THR A 232 -16.27 0.70 22.92
C THR A 232 -14.81 1.09 22.76
N GLY A 233 -14.52 2.19 22.04
CA GLY A 233 -13.17 2.60 21.65
C GLY A 233 -12.52 1.71 20.58
N HIS A 234 -13.28 0.81 19.96
CA HIS A 234 -12.80 -0.06 18.88
C HIS A 234 -13.09 0.53 17.49
N LEU A 235 -12.30 0.17 16.51
CA LEU A 235 -12.58 0.47 15.11
C LEU A 235 -13.51 -0.60 14.55
N GLU A 236 -14.60 -0.18 13.93
CA GLU A 236 -15.50 -1.04 13.17
C GLU A 236 -14.93 -1.27 11.77
N LEU A 237 -15.13 -2.46 11.19
CA LEU A 237 -14.35 -2.90 10.04
C LEU A 237 -15.07 -2.76 8.71
N PHE A 238 -16.39 -3.06 8.66
CA PHE A 238 -17.17 -3.18 7.44
C PHE A 238 -18.44 -2.34 7.52
N PHE A 239 -18.73 -1.63 6.44
CA PHE A 239 -19.87 -0.71 6.36
C PHE A 239 -20.54 -0.81 5.00
N ASP A 240 -21.85 -0.67 5.01
CA ASP A 240 -22.61 -0.44 3.78
C ASP A 240 -22.34 0.98 3.20
N ASP A 241 -23.05 1.30 2.13
CA ASP A 241 -22.96 2.63 1.50
C ASP A 241 -23.34 3.79 2.44
N ASP A 242 -24.25 3.56 3.38
CA ASP A 242 -24.76 4.57 4.30
C ASP A 242 -24.00 4.64 5.62
N TRP A 243 -22.85 3.98 5.69
CA TRP A 243 -22.02 3.88 6.90
C TRP A 243 -22.70 3.14 8.05
N VAL A 244 -23.67 2.27 7.76
CA VAL A 244 -24.20 1.35 8.76
C VAL A 244 -23.18 0.22 8.94
N SER A 245 -22.70 0.08 10.18
CA SER A 245 -21.73 -0.96 10.50
C SER A 245 -22.36 -2.35 10.44
N ASN A 246 -21.70 -3.28 9.75
CA ASN A 246 -22.07 -4.69 9.78
C ASN A 246 -21.46 -5.34 11.03
N CYS A 247 -22.14 -5.19 12.16
CA CYS A 247 -21.66 -5.45 13.52
C CYS A 247 -21.50 -6.93 13.87
N LEU A 248 -21.72 -7.88 12.95
CA LEU A 248 -21.73 -9.31 13.28
C LEU A 248 -20.37 -9.98 13.28
N LEU A 249 -19.30 -9.32 12.80
CA LEU A 249 -18.03 -9.98 12.62
C LEU A 249 -16.83 -9.06 12.96
N TYR A 250 -16.21 -9.37 14.07
CA TYR A 250 -14.81 -9.07 14.40
C TYR A 250 -14.46 -7.68 14.93
N THR A 251 -14.41 -7.59 16.21
CA THR A 251 -13.26 -6.97 16.86
C THR A 251 -12.06 -7.88 16.59
N SER A 252 -11.11 -7.49 15.72
CA SER A 252 -9.87 -8.23 15.58
C SER A 252 -9.11 -8.17 16.91
N PRO A 253 -8.93 -9.29 17.63
CA PRO A 253 -8.32 -9.23 18.96
C PRO A 253 -6.80 -9.09 18.94
N SER A 254 -6.18 -8.90 17.78
CA SER A 254 -4.71 -8.73 17.72
C SER A 254 -4.26 -8.14 16.40
N PRO A 255 -3.32 -7.20 16.39
CA PRO A 255 -2.56 -6.89 15.19
C PRO A 255 -1.82 -8.15 14.76
N ARG A 256 -2.01 -8.58 13.53
CA ARG A 256 -1.27 -9.68 12.92
C ARG A 256 0.07 -9.19 12.41
#